data_0027a206b26ff3c254efb76837c013ed
#
_entry.id   0027a206b26ff3c254efb76837c013ed
#
_cell.length_a   1.000
_cell.length_b   1.000
_cell.length_c   1.000
_cell.angle_alpha   90.00
_cell.angle_beta   90.00
_cell.angle_gamma   90.00
#
_symmetry.space_group_name_H-M   'P 1'
#
loop_
_entity.id
_entity.type
_entity.pdbx_description
1 polymer ?
#
loop_
_entity_poly.entity_id
_entity_poly.type
_entity_poly.pdbx_seq_one_letter_code
_entity_poly.pdbx_strand_id
1 'polypeptide(L)'
;MKKTPMQVFQAFGEGMMSGTDSWKEVISDDITFNGPAAQVSGLNAFVHLNEGFKSMVRGNRMIKAVAVEDYVVTQVEIDVAMPSGKTITLDMNEWYEIKDEKIHSIKVYYDAEEFRKELA
;
A
#
# COMPACT_ATOMS: atom_id res chain seq x y z
N MET A 1 5.08 8.56 -24.20
CA MET A 1 3.70 8.10 -23.96
C MET A 1 3.38 8.09 -22.48
N LYS A 2 2.17 8.51 -22.14
CA LYS A 2 1.75 8.47 -20.74
C LYS A 2 1.45 7.05 -20.31
N LYS A 3 1.84 6.72 -19.08
CA LYS A 3 1.48 5.46 -18.47
C LYS A 3 -0.01 5.46 -18.09
N THR A 4 -0.66 4.32 -18.27
CA THR A 4 -2.02 4.13 -17.77
C THR A 4 -1.99 3.99 -16.23
N PRO A 5 -3.12 4.18 -15.53
CA PRO A 5 -3.16 3.94 -14.09
C PRO A 5 -2.62 2.56 -13.69
N MET A 6 -2.95 1.51 -14.44
CA MET A 6 -2.43 0.16 -14.14
C MET A 6 -0.92 0.10 -14.29
N GLN A 7 -0.36 0.76 -15.31
CA GLN A 7 1.09 0.78 -15.50
C GLN A 7 1.80 1.52 -14.37
N VAL A 8 1.23 2.62 -13.90
CA VAL A 8 1.77 3.36 -12.74
C VAL A 8 1.74 2.48 -11.50
N PHE A 9 0.62 1.81 -11.26
CA PHE A 9 0.48 0.88 -10.13
C PHE A 9 1.53 -0.24 -10.21
N GLN A 10 1.72 -0.83 -11.39
CA GLN A 10 2.71 -1.88 -11.60
C GLN A 10 4.13 -1.38 -11.34
N ALA A 11 4.45 -0.16 -11.79
CA ALA A 11 5.77 0.44 -11.53
C ALA A 11 6.01 0.64 -10.03
N PHE A 12 4.97 1.04 -9.29
CA PHE A 12 5.02 1.17 -7.84
C PHE A 12 5.34 -0.19 -7.19
N GLY A 13 4.60 -1.23 -7.56
CA GLY A 13 4.79 -2.58 -7.02
C GLY A 13 6.17 -3.15 -7.33
N GLU A 14 6.65 -2.98 -8.56
CA GLU A 14 7.97 -3.45 -8.97
C GLU A 14 9.08 -2.74 -8.19
N GLY A 15 8.96 -1.42 -8.01
CA GLY A 15 9.92 -0.64 -7.23
C GLY A 15 9.96 -1.08 -5.78
N MET A 16 8.79 -1.35 -5.18
CA MET A 16 8.70 -1.85 -3.81
C MET A 16 9.38 -3.22 -3.66
N MET A 17 9.16 -4.12 -4.62
CA MET A 17 9.72 -5.48 -4.55
C MET A 17 11.23 -5.51 -4.82
N SER A 18 11.72 -4.60 -5.67
CA SER A 18 13.14 -4.55 -6.01
C SER A 18 14.01 -3.98 -4.90
N GLY A 19 13.40 -3.34 -3.90
CA GLY A 19 14.12 -2.72 -2.79
C GLY A 19 14.85 -1.44 -3.17
N THR A 20 14.56 -0.87 -4.35
CA THR A 20 15.12 0.40 -4.79
C THR A 20 14.19 1.56 -4.40
N ASP A 21 14.66 2.79 -4.58
CA ASP A 21 13.83 3.98 -4.33
C ASP A 21 13.01 4.40 -5.55
N SER A 22 13.04 3.63 -6.63
CA SER A 22 12.36 3.99 -7.89
C SER A 22 10.85 4.15 -7.72
N TRP A 23 10.24 3.44 -6.77
CA TRP A 23 8.79 3.56 -6.52
C TRP A 23 8.37 4.94 -6.05
N LYS A 24 9.30 5.72 -5.47
CA LYS A 24 9.00 7.09 -5.02
C LYS A 24 8.72 8.03 -6.19
N GLU A 25 9.22 7.71 -7.37
CA GLU A 25 9.03 8.54 -8.56
C GLU A 25 7.57 8.55 -9.05
N VAL A 26 6.81 7.51 -8.71
CA VAL A 26 5.40 7.40 -9.10
C VAL A 26 4.43 7.77 -7.98
N ILE A 27 4.96 8.38 -6.91
CA ILE A 27 4.16 8.86 -5.77
C ILE A 27 4.15 10.39 -5.79
N SER A 28 2.96 10.98 -5.65
CA SER A 28 2.83 12.43 -5.54
C SER A 28 3.39 12.92 -4.19
N ASP A 29 3.95 14.13 -4.19
CA ASP A 29 4.47 14.73 -2.96
C ASP A 29 3.37 14.97 -1.92
N ASP A 30 2.14 15.13 -2.37
CA ASP A 30 0.97 15.36 -1.51
C ASP A 30 0.12 14.11 -1.30
N ILE A 31 0.73 12.92 -1.45
CA ILE A 31 0.05 11.64 -1.24
C ILE A 31 -0.69 11.61 0.10
N THR A 32 -1.90 11.02 0.10
CA THR A 32 -2.62 10.71 1.33
C THR A 32 -2.79 9.22 1.45
N PHE A 33 -2.66 8.70 2.65
CA PHE A 33 -2.90 7.30 2.94
C PHE A 33 -3.91 7.21 4.08
N ASN A 34 -4.98 6.47 3.86
CA ASN A 34 -6.03 6.27 4.85
C ASN A 34 -6.33 4.78 4.98
N GLY A 35 -6.15 4.26 6.18
CA GLY A 35 -6.49 2.89 6.51
C GLY A 35 -7.04 2.80 7.93
N PRO A 36 -7.51 1.63 8.35
CA PRO A 36 -8.09 1.47 9.69
C PRO A 36 -7.11 1.73 10.83
N ALA A 37 -5.81 1.49 10.59
CA ALA A 37 -4.78 1.60 11.63
C ALA A 37 -3.89 2.81 11.49
N ALA A 38 -3.93 3.54 10.37
CA ALA A 38 -3.03 4.67 10.12
C ALA A 38 -3.60 5.63 9.09
N GLN A 39 -3.32 6.92 9.30
CA GLN A 39 -3.68 7.98 8.36
C GLN A 39 -2.51 8.96 8.31
N VAL A 40 -1.96 9.18 7.12
CA VAL A 40 -0.83 10.09 6.94
C VAL A 40 -1.02 10.93 5.68
N SER A 41 -0.37 12.08 5.63
CA SER A 41 -0.34 12.97 4.48
C SER A 41 1.09 13.36 4.18
N GLY A 42 1.41 13.43 2.89
CA GLY A 42 2.72 13.83 2.41
C GLY A 42 3.67 12.66 2.18
N LEU A 43 4.61 12.87 1.25
CA LEU A 43 5.51 11.82 0.81
C LEU A 43 6.39 11.29 1.94
N ASN A 44 6.99 12.18 2.74
CA ASN A 44 7.89 11.74 3.81
C ASN A 44 7.17 10.89 4.86
N ALA A 45 5.97 11.31 5.27
CA ALA A 45 5.17 10.55 6.23
C ALA A 45 4.75 9.19 5.65
N PHE A 46 4.38 9.16 4.37
CA PHE A 46 4.01 7.92 3.69
C PHE A 46 5.20 6.96 3.61
N VAL A 47 6.38 7.46 3.23
CA VAL A 47 7.59 6.63 3.16
C VAL A 47 7.89 6.02 4.52
N HIS A 48 7.83 6.83 5.58
CA HIS A 48 8.11 6.36 6.94
C HIS A 48 7.12 5.29 7.38
N LEU A 49 5.83 5.52 7.15
CA LEU A 49 4.79 4.54 7.47
C LEU A 49 5.02 3.23 6.73
N ASN A 50 5.32 3.34 5.44
CA ASN A 50 5.50 2.17 4.57
C ASN A 50 6.71 1.34 4.98
N GLU A 51 7.81 1.98 5.34
CA GLU A 51 9.01 1.28 5.81
C GLU A 51 8.74 0.52 7.12
N GLY A 52 8.01 1.15 8.04
CA GLY A 52 7.64 0.50 9.30
C GLY A 52 6.77 -0.74 9.08
N PHE A 53 5.76 -0.60 8.24
CA PHE A 53 4.87 -1.73 7.93
C PHE A 53 5.62 -2.83 7.19
N LYS A 54 6.44 -2.46 6.20
CA LYS A 54 7.21 -3.42 5.40
C LYS A 54 8.11 -4.30 6.27
N SER A 55 8.66 -3.74 7.35
CA SER A 55 9.51 -4.51 8.27
C SER A 55 8.75 -5.66 8.95
N MET A 56 7.43 -5.56 9.04
CA MET A 56 6.57 -6.59 9.67
C MET A 56 6.05 -7.62 8.66
N VAL A 57 6.09 -7.32 7.37
CA VAL A 57 5.50 -8.17 6.33
C VAL A 57 6.34 -9.44 6.13
N ARG A 58 5.67 -10.60 6.12
CA ARG A 58 6.30 -11.91 5.91
C ARG A 58 5.78 -12.62 4.68
N GLY A 59 4.71 -12.15 4.08
CA GLY A 59 4.16 -12.69 2.85
C GLY A 59 3.18 -11.72 2.24
N ASN A 60 3.00 -11.79 0.92
CA ASN A 60 2.12 -10.90 0.17
C ASN A 60 1.59 -11.65 -1.04
N ARG A 61 0.26 -11.70 -1.17
CA ARG A 61 -0.41 -12.36 -2.29
C ARG A 61 -1.40 -11.40 -2.91
N MET A 62 -1.13 -10.99 -4.14
CA MET A 62 -2.07 -10.17 -4.93
C MET A 62 -3.15 -11.10 -5.51
N ILE A 63 -4.37 -10.99 -5.00
CA ILE A 63 -5.48 -11.83 -5.44
C ILE A 63 -6.06 -11.26 -6.73
N LYS A 64 -6.26 -9.96 -6.79
CA LYS A 64 -6.88 -9.30 -7.93
C LYS A 64 -6.48 -7.83 -7.99
N ALA A 65 -6.31 -7.30 -9.19
CA ALA A 65 -6.11 -5.88 -9.42
C ALA A 65 -6.90 -5.48 -10.68
N VAL A 66 -7.72 -4.45 -10.56
CA VAL A 66 -8.51 -3.94 -11.69
C VAL A 66 -8.37 -2.43 -11.78
N ALA A 67 -8.39 -1.92 -12.99
CA ALA A 67 -8.35 -0.47 -13.24
C ALA A 67 -9.74 0.01 -13.65
N VAL A 68 -10.19 1.09 -13.02
CA VAL A 68 -11.48 1.74 -13.32
C VAL A 68 -11.22 3.24 -13.31
N GLU A 69 -11.31 3.87 -14.48
CA GLU A 69 -11.03 5.30 -14.64
C GLU A 69 -9.61 5.64 -14.10
N ASP A 70 -9.51 6.56 -13.16
CA ASP A 70 -8.24 6.98 -12.55
C ASP A 70 -7.84 6.10 -11.36
N TYR A 71 -8.56 5.01 -11.10
CA TYR A 71 -8.34 4.16 -9.94
C TYR A 71 -7.79 2.80 -10.33
N VAL A 72 -6.94 2.26 -9.46
CA VAL A 72 -6.63 0.83 -9.44
C VAL A 72 -7.14 0.31 -8.11
N VAL A 73 -7.94 -0.76 -8.15
CA VAL A 73 -8.53 -1.39 -6.98
C VAL A 73 -7.94 -2.78 -6.85
N THR A 74 -7.44 -3.11 -5.67
CA THR A 74 -6.80 -4.41 -5.44
C THR A 74 -7.47 -5.17 -4.33
N GLN A 75 -7.31 -6.50 -4.38
CA GLN A 75 -7.53 -7.37 -3.24
C GLN A 75 -6.20 -8.08 -2.97
N VAL A 76 -5.68 -7.96 -1.76
CA VAL A 76 -4.37 -8.50 -1.41
C VAL A 76 -4.43 -9.11 -0.01
N GLU A 77 -3.72 -10.24 0.16
CA GLU A 77 -3.53 -10.84 1.48
C GLU A 77 -2.09 -10.61 1.91
N ILE A 78 -1.91 -10.06 3.12
CA ILE A 78 -0.59 -9.74 3.65
C ILE A 78 -0.41 -10.43 4.99
N ASP A 79 0.65 -11.24 5.10
CA ASP A 79 1.02 -11.89 6.35
C ASP A 79 1.94 -10.95 7.13
N VAL A 80 1.60 -10.68 8.38
CA VAL A 80 2.29 -9.71 9.21
C VAL A 80 2.77 -10.39 10.50
N ALA A 81 4.07 -10.24 10.81
CA ALA A 81 4.62 -10.71 12.07
C ALA A 81 4.40 -9.66 13.15
N MET A 82 3.69 -10.02 14.19
CA MET A 82 3.35 -9.11 15.30
C MET A 82 4.41 -9.15 16.39
N PRO A 83 4.51 -8.09 17.22
CA PRO A 83 5.49 -8.05 18.32
C PRO A 83 5.40 -9.24 19.27
N SER A 84 4.23 -9.83 19.42
CA SER A 84 4.01 -11.02 20.26
C SER A 84 4.66 -12.29 19.70
N GLY A 85 5.16 -12.25 18.46
CA GLY A 85 5.66 -13.43 17.75
C GLY A 85 4.61 -14.13 16.91
N LYS A 86 3.35 -13.73 17.03
CA LYS A 86 2.25 -14.29 16.23
C LYS A 86 2.29 -13.69 14.82
N THR A 87 1.95 -14.50 13.82
CA THR A 87 1.74 -14.02 12.45
C THR A 87 0.26 -14.02 12.14
N ILE A 88 -0.24 -12.91 11.65
CA ILE A 88 -1.65 -12.79 11.24
C ILE A 88 -1.71 -12.45 9.76
N THR A 89 -2.85 -12.75 9.12
CA THR A 89 -3.07 -12.43 7.71
C THR A 89 -4.13 -11.35 7.62
N LEU A 90 -3.80 -10.26 6.93
CA LEU A 90 -4.71 -9.15 6.66
C LEU A 90 -5.25 -9.30 5.23
N ASP A 91 -6.57 -9.42 5.11
CA ASP A 91 -7.25 -9.44 3.82
C ASP A 91 -7.70 -8.03 3.52
N MET A 92 -7.01 -7.38 2.58
CA MET A 92 -7.17 -5.96 2.30
C MET A 92 -7.75 -5.69 0.92
N ASN A 93 -8.56 -4.64 0.84
CA ASN A 93 -8.91 -4.01 -0.43
C ASN A 93 -8.26 -2.64 -0.43
N GLU A 94 -7.61 -2.30 -1.54
CA GLU A 94 -6.88 -1.04 -1.66
C GLU A 94 -7.40 -0.26 -2.85
N TRP A 95 -7.58 1.06 -2.67
CA TRP A 95 -8.00 1.98 -3.73
C TRP A 95 -6.88 2.98 -3.96
N TYR A 96 -6.27 2.91 -5.15
CA TYR A 96 -5.20 3.81 -5.57
C TYR A 96 -5.78 4.82 -6.53
N GLU A 97 -5.74 6.11 -6.19
CA GLU A 97 -6.11 7.18 -7.12
C GLU A 97 -4.85 7.66 -7.84
N ILE A 98 -4.88 7.61 -9.17
CA ILE A 98 -3.70 7.86 -10.00
C ILE A 98 -4.04 8.94 -11.02
N LYS A 99 -3.30 10.05 -10.99
CA LYS A 99 -3.43 11.16 -11.93
C LYS A 99 -2.06 11.64 -12.33
N ASP A 100 -1.91 12.05 -13.59
CA ASP A 100 -0.65 12.59 -14.12
C ASP A 100 0.52 11.66 -13.84
N GLU A 101 0.29 10.35 -14.02
CA GLU A 101 1.27 9.28 -13.85
C GLU A 101 1.82 9.18 -12.42
N LYS A 102 1.06 9.65 -11.43
CA LYS A 102 1.43 9.56 -10.01
C LYS A 102 0.26 9.12 -9.15
N ILE A 103 0.59 8.39 -8.10
CA ILE A 103 -0.39 7.97 -7.10
C ILE A 103 -0.59 9.12 -6.11
N HIS A 104 -1.82 9.61 -6.00
CA HIS A 104 -2.18 10.75 -5.15
C HIS A 104 -2.87 10.33 -3.85
N SER A 105 -3.53 9.18 -3.85
CA SER A 105 -4.31 8.74 -2.70
C SER A 105 -4.33 7.22 -2.66
N ILE A 106 -4.19 6.68 -1.46
CA ILE A 106 -4.36 5.24 -1.21
C ILE A 106 -5.33 5.12 -0.03
N LYS A 107 -6.43 4.39 -0.25
CA LYS A 107 -7.37 4.05 0.82
C LYS A 107 -7.39 2.54 0.96
N VAL A 108 -7.22 2.06 2.20
CA VAL A 108 -7.12 0.63 2.48
C VAL A 108 -8.23 0.24 3.44
N TYR A 109 -8.88 -0.87 3.14
CA TYR A 109 -10.00 -1.39 3.93
C TYR A 109 -9.70 -2.83 4.35
N TYR A 110 -9.71 -3.09 5.64
CA TYR A 110 -9.57 -4.42 6.21
C TYR A 110 -10.08 -4.43 7.64
N ASP A 111 -10.35 -5.62 8.16
CA ASP A 111 -10.71 -5.76 9.57
C ASP A 111 -9.43 -5.66 10.39
N ALA A 112 -9.32 -4.60 11.16
CA ALA A 112 -8.12 -4.29 11.94
C ALA A 112 -8.20 -4.74 13.40
N GLU A 113 -9.25 -5.45 13.79
CA GLU A 113 -9.44 -5.81 15.20
C GLU A 113 -8.28 -6.64 15.75
N GLU A 114 -7.92 -7.72 15.08
CA GLU A 114 -6.83 -8.58 15.49
C GLU A 114 -5.49 -7.84 15.45
N PHE A 115 -5.27 -7.06 14.40
CA PHE A 115 -4.05 -6.28 14.24
C PHE A 115 -3.85 -5.31 15.41
N ARG A 116 -4.90 -4.57 15.78
CA ARG A 116 -4.85 -3.63 16.91
C ARG A 116 -4.60 -4.34 18.24
N LYS A 117 -5.25 -5.47 18.47
CA LYS A 117 -5.05 -6.27 19.69
C LYS A 117 -3.62 -6.72 19.84
N GLU A 118 -3.01 -7.19 18.76
CA GLU A 118 -1.64 -7.71 18.78
C GLU A 118 -0.60 -6.60 18.93
N LEU A 119 -0.93 -5.36 18.56
CA LEU A 119 -0.04 -4.21 18.74
C LEU A 119 -0.13 -3.60 20.15
N ALA A 120 -1.21 -3.87 20.87
CA ALA A 120 -1.46 -3.27 22.20
C ALA A 120 -0.54 -3.86 23.28
#